data_149d30d4c8532c8d79c6f643bd00f378
#
_entry.id   149d30d4c8532c8d79c6f643bd00f378
#
_cell.length_a   1.000
_cell.length_b   1.000
_cell.length_c   1.000
_cell.angle_alpha   90.00
_cell.angle_beta   90.00
_cell.angle_gamma   90.00
#
_symmetry.space_group_name_H-M   'P 1'
#
loop_
_entity.id
_entity.type
_entity.pdbx_description
1 polymer ?
#
loop_
_entity_poly.entity_id
_entity_poly.type
_entity_poly.pdbx_seq_one_letter_code
_entity_poly.pdbx_strand_id
1 'polypeptide(L)'
;MTYNIYNGAETTIDDVIAVINEVKPDILTLNEANGFENNTRKRLAYVAEQTAMPHTHLALCGDGSWYHTALLSKYPILAATLLYPCSRSLLVSRVQVDNHVFSIGSLHLSPRCEADRLQEVHRLINHIGENSTHTVVMGDCNSLSFYDTYPPDIVDSFDANLTRKFTRDGTIVHDVTRFMAQAGLVDTAAALQQHATSTAPTPLPPHPDHPTSRLDYIFVSKDLQPALTSYNVVKTPLSDRASDHYPVVVELTL
;
A
#
# COMPACT_ATOMS: atom_id res chain seq x y z
N MET A 1 6.29 5.89 -2.56
CA MET A 1 6.63 4.55 -2.03
C MET A 1 5.54 4.08 -1.10
N THR A 2 5.18 2.80 -1.16
CA THR A 2 4.37 2.12 -0.12
C THR A 2 5.15 0.95 0.45
N TYR A 3 4.97 0.68 1.75
CA TYR A 3 5.67 -0.39 2.44
C TYR A 3 4.85 -0.92 3.62
N ASN A 4 4.41 -2.17 3.55
CA ASN A 4 3.90 -2.88 4.71
C ASN A 4 5.11 -3.34 5.55
N ILE A 5 5.18 -2.91 6.83
CA ILE A 5 6.36 -3.06 7.69
C ILE A 5 6.21 -4.17 8.74
N TYR A 6 5.22 -5.02 8.58
CA TYR A 6 4.95 -6.16 9.45
C TYR A 6 4.91 -5.82 10.94
N ASN A 7 3.72 -5.73 11.50
CA ASN A 7 3.48 -5.54 12.95
C ASN A 7 4.28 -4.39 13.60
N GLY A 8 4.42 -3.26 12.88
CA GLY A 8 5.15 -2.08 13.38
C GLY A 8 6.66 -2.21 13.34
N ALA A 9 7.18 -3.22 12.63
CA ALA A 9 8.61 -3.51 12.58
C ALA A 9 9.23 -3.59 13.98
N GLU A 10 8.59 -4.32 14.91
CA GLU A 10 8.94 -4.29 16.34
C GLU A 10 10.42 -4.60 16.58
N THR A 11 10.99 -5.52 15.81
CA THR A 11 12.40 -5.94 15.90
C THR A 11 13.25 -5.52 14.70
N THR A 12 12.65 -4.95 13.65
CA THR A 12 13.32 -4.66 12.37
C THR A 12 13.23 -3.19 11.97
N ILE A 13 12.84 -2.30 12.88
CA ILE A 13 12.60 -0.88 12.55
C ILE A 13 13.80 -0.19 11.92
N ASP A 14 15.02 -0.51 12.37
CA ASP A 14 16.24 0.07 11.83
C ASP A 14 16.54 -0.47 10.42
N ASP A 15 16.24 -1.74 10.12
CA ASP A 15 16.32 -2.31 8.78
C ASP A 15 15.28 -1.67 7.85
N VAL A 16 14.05 -1.45 8.32
CA VAL A 16 12.99 -0.73 7.58
C VAL A 16 13.45 0.70 7.25
N ILE A 17 14.00 1.43 8.23
CA ILE A 17 14.55 2.77 8.04
C ILE A 17 15.71 2.74 7.02
N ALA A 18 16.59 1.75 7.10
CA ALA A 18 17.68 1.61 6.15
C ALA A 18 17.18 1.38 4.71
N VAL A 19 16.15 0.54 4.50
CA VAL A 19 15.49 0.35 3.20
C VAL A 19 14.90 1.67 2.69
N ILE A 20 14.20 2.43 3.55
CA ILE A 20 13.63 3.74 3.17
C ILE A 20 14.75 4.71 2.75
N ASN A 21 15.87 4.71 3.48
CA ASN A 21 17.00 5.59 3.20
C ASN A 21 17.81 5.20 1.94
N GLU A 22 17.79 3.93 1.53
CA GLU A 22 18.33 3.51 0.22
C GLU A 22 17.46 4.05 -0.93
N VAL A 23 16.13 4.00 -0.77
CA VAL A 23 15.15 4.46 -1.78
C VAL A 23 15.01 5.98 -1.79
N LYS A 24 15.00 6.63 -0.62
CA LYS A 24 14.80 8.10 -0.42
C LYS A 24 13.50 8.64 -1.01
N PRO A 25 12.34 8.04 -0.73
CA PRO A 25 11.08 8.49 -1.28
C PRO A 25 10.75 9.92 -0.84
N ASP A 26 9.92 10.61 -1.63
CA ASP A 26 9.41 11.93 -1.29
C ASP A 26 8.11 11.84 -0.49
N ILE A 27 7.29 10.81 -0.80
CA ILE A 27 6.05 10.48 -0.11
C ILE A 27 6.04 8.98 0.18
N LEU A 28 5.74 8.60 1.42
CA LEU A 28 5.79 7.23 1.92
C LEU A 28 4.52 6.89 2.70
N THR A 29 3.85 5.79 2.29
CA THR A 29 2.82 5.13 3.09
C THR A 29 3.42 3.90 3.76
N LEU A 30 3.31 3.81 5.08
CA LEU A 30 3.64 2.61 5.86
C LEU A 30 2.35 1.93 6.28
N ASN A 31 2.18 0.66 5.90
CA ASN A 31 1.11 -0.19 6.43
C ASN A 31 1.62 -0.98 7.63
N GLU A 32 0.69 -1.36 8.50
CA GLU A 32 1.01 -2.04 9.77
C GLU A 32 1.92 -1.22 10.71
N ALA A 33 1.69 0.09 10.79
CA ALA A 33 2.39 0.97 11.72
C ALA A 33 1.92 0.76 13.17
N ASN A 34 1.91 -0.50 13.62
CA ASN A 34 1.46 -0.93 14.94
C ASN A 34 2.40 -0.36 16.01
N GLY A 35 1.82 0.16 17.10
CA GLY A 35 2.60 0.76 18.19
C GLY A 35 3.11 2.18 17.90
N PHE A 36 2.86 2.74 16.70
CA PHE A 36 3.27 4.11 16.37
C PHE A 36 2.41 5.16 17.10
N GLU A 37 1.23 4.78 17.60
CA GLU A 37 0.36 5.61 18.44
C GLU A 37 0.88 5.75 19.86
N ASN A 38 1.75 4.84 20.32
CA ASN A 38 2.19 4.76 21.70
C ASN A 38 3.21 5.85 22.07
N ASN A 39 3.29 6.15 23.36
CA ASN A 39 4.28 7.07 23.96
C ASN A 39 4.35 8.42 23.21
N THR A 40 3.21 9.05 22.94
CA THR A 40 3.13 10.31 22.19
C THR A 40 3.75 10.24 20.79
N ARG A 41 3.57 9.09 20.12
CA ARG A 41 4.05 8.82 18.74
C ARG A 41 5.56 8.84 18.59
N LYS A 42 6.30 8.43 19.62
CA LYS A 42 7.78 8.42 19.57
C LYS A 42 8.35 7.60 18.41
N ARG A 43 7.73 6.44 18.08
CA ARG A 43 8.19 5.61 16.97
C ARG A 43 7.98 6.29 15.62
N LEU A 44 6.81 6.94 15.41
CA LEU A 44 6.56 7.72 14.19
C LEU A 44 7.56 8.87 14.07
N ALA A 45 7.80 9.61 15.14
CA ALA A 45 8.76 10.71 15.17
C ALA A 45 10.20 10.22 14.88
N TYR A 46 10.59 9.07 15.44
CA TYR A 46 11.88 8.46 15.17
C TYR A 46 12.05 8.12 13.68
N VAL A 47 11.08 7.43 13.08
CA VAL A 47 11.12 7.13 11.63
C VAL A 47 11.18 8.40 10.81
N ALA A 48 10.36 9.40 11.13
CA ALA A 48 10.33 10.68 10.43
C ALA A 48 11.69 11.42 10.46
N GLU A 49 12.34 11.43 11.63
CA GLU A 49 13.66 12.04 11.82
C GLU A 49 14.73 11.28 11.03
N GLN A 50 14.79 9.93 11.17
CA GLN A 50 15.79 9.12 10.50
C GLN A 50 15.66 9.08 8.98
N THR A 51 14.48 9.35 8.43
CA THR A 51 14.22 9.34 6.99
C THR A 51 14.11 10.75 6.39
N ALA A 52 14.32 11.80 7.19
CA ALA A 52 14.19 13.20 6.80
C ALA A 52 12.82 13.53 6.16
N MET A 53 11.74 12.93 6.69
CA MET A 53 10.36 13.14 6.25
C MET A 53 9.54 13.82 7.38
N PRO A 54 9.63 15.14 7.53
CA PRO A 54 9.13 15.84 8.73
C PRO A 54 7.61 15.93 8.81
N HIS A 55 6.90 15.79 7.68
CA HIS A 55 5.46 15.89 7.66
C HIS A 55 4.85 14.50 7.79
N THR A 56 4.11 14.27 8.87
CA THR A 56 3.57 12.93 9.18
C THR A 56 2.10 12.96 9.56
N HIS A 57 1.38 11.90 9.21
CA HIS A 57 0.04 11.64 9.72
C HIS A 57 -0.12 10.16 10.05
N LEU A 58 -0.64 9.85 11.25
CA LEU A 58 -0.96 8.49 11.66
C LEU A 58 -2.48 8.28 11.57
N ALA A 59 -2.88 7.39 10.68
CA ALA A 59 -4.25 6.93 10.51
C ALA A 59 -4.50 5.73 11.43
N LEU A 60 -5.27 5.94 12.49
CA LEU A 60 -5.63 4.86 13.40
C LEU A 60 -6.60 3.89 12.72
N CYS A 61 -6.48 2.61 13.05
CA CYS A 61 -7.36 1.58 12.53
C CYS A 61 -8.78 1.77 13.04
N GLY A 62 -9.77 1.65 12.15
CA GLY A 62 -11.16 1.99 12.45
C GLY A 62 -11.92 0.94 13.21
N ASP A 63 -11.47 -0.32 13.20
CA ASP A 63 -12.13 -1.45 13.90
C ASP A 63 -11.56 -1.71 15.30
N GLY A 64 -10.69 -0.80 15.79
CA GLY A 64 -10.01 -0.95 17.06
C GLY A 64 -8.84 -1.94 17.03
N SER A 65 -8.51 -2.52 15.89
CA SER A 65 -7.27 -3.29 15.70
C SER A 65 -6.06 -2.35 15.66
N TRP A 66 -4.85 -2.91 15.61
CA TRP A 66 -3.62 -2.14 15.75
C TRP A 66 -2.90 -1.93 14.42
N TYR A 67 -3.51 -2.33 13.31
CA TYR A 67 -2.92 -2.25 11.98
C TYR A 67 -3.07 -0.83 11.37
N HIS A 68 -2.42 0.13 12.01
CA HIS A 68 -2.44 1.53 11.61
C HIS A 68 -1.71 1.75 10.29
N THR A 69 -2.01 2.88 9.63
CA THR A 69 -1.26 3.34 8.46
C THR A 69 -0.63 4.69 8.77
N ALA A 70 0.65 4.86 8.45
CA ALA A 70 1.33 6.14 8.58
C ALA A 70 1.66 6.71 7.20
N LEU A 71 1.37 7.99 7.00
CA LEU A 71 1.84 8.77 5.87
C LEU A 71 3.00 9.64 6.35
N LEU A 72 4.12 9.57 5.63
CA LEU A 72 5.27 10.44 5.82
C LEU A 72 5.57 11.18 4.51
N SER A 73 5.99 12.43 4.58
CA SER A 73 6.26 13.25 3.40
C SER A 73 7.37 14.25 3.67
N LYS A 74 8.20 14.50 2.67
CA LYS A 74 9.12 15.65 2.63
C LYS A 74 8.35 16.96 2.42
N TYR A 75 7.15 16.88 1.88
CA TYR A 75 6.29 18.01 1.53
C TYR A 75 5.16 18.21 2.54
N PRO A 76 4.63 19.45 2.68
CA PRO A 76 3.55 19.73 3.62
C PRO A 76 2.29 18.90 3.37
N ILE A 77 1.75 18.29 4.42
CA ILE A 77 0.43 17.65 4.43
C ILE A 77 -0.59 18.72 4.84
N LEU A 78 -1.40 19.18 3.88
CA LEU A 78 -2.37 20.27 4.08
C LEU A 78 -3.63 19.83 4.80
N ALA A 79 -4.06 18.58 4.53
CA ALA A 79 -5.25 17.99 5.12
C ALA A 79 -5.11 16.46 5.13
N ALA A 80 -5.80 15.80 6.07
CA ALA A 80 -5.86 14.36 6.17
C ALA A 80 -7.25 13.95 6.69
N THR A 81 -7.91 13.04 5.99
CA THR A 81 -9.26 12.55 6.30
C THR A 81 -9.25 11.02 6.38
N LEU A 82 -9.67 10.49 7.52
CA LEU A 82 -9.89 9.07 7.71
C LEU A 82 -11.28 8.68 7.21
N LEU A 83 -11.37 7.62 6.44
CA LEU A 83 -12.62 7.12 5.88
C LEU A 83 -13.10 5.89 6.66
N TYR A 84 -14.29 5.96 7.21
CA TYR A 84 -14.93 4.88 7.97
C TYR A 84 -16.28 4.49 7.35
N PRO A 85 -16.76 3.24 7.61
CA PRO A 85 -16.07 2.13 8.26
C PRO A 85 -15.03 1.45 7.37
N CYS A 86 -13.95 0.97 7.95
CA CYS A 86 -12.95 0.13 7.29
C CYS A 86 -12.37 -0.88 8.27
N SER A 87 -11.90 -2.03 7.76
CA SER A 87 -11.34 -3.09 8.60
C SER A 87 -9.94 -2.75 9.12
N ARG A 88 -9.20 -1.99 8.35
CA ARG A 88 -7.85 -1.51 8.68
C ARG A 88 -7.87 0.02 8.64
N SER A 89 -7.17 0.65 7.73
CA SER A 89 -7.19 2.11 7.62
C SER A 89 -7.27 2.59 6.17
N LEU A 90 -8.10 3.61 5.97
CA LEU A 90 -8.21 4.35 4.72
C LEU A 90 -7.98 5.84 5.03
N LEU A 91 -6.90 6.39 4.53
CA LEU A 91 -6.54 7.79 4.70
C LEU A 91 -6.51 8.47 3.34
N VAL A 92 -7.17 9.60 3.21
CA VAL A 92 -6.98 10.51 2.07
C VAL A 92 -6.35 11.79 2.57
N SER A 93 -5.20 12.14 2.01
CA SER A 93 -4.44 13.32 2.39
C SER A 93 -4.22 14.22 1.18
N ARG A 94 -4.12 15.53 1.44
CA ARG A 94 -3.71 16.51 0.46
C ARG A 94 -2.27 16.92 0.74
N VAL A 95 -1.38 16.67 -0.21
CA VAL A 95 0.05 16.98 -0.08
C VAL A 95 0.43 18.02 -1.11
N GLN A 96 1.08 19.10 -0.66
CA GLN A 96 1.57 20.17 -1.52
C GLN A 96 2.96 19.77 -2.05
N VAL A 97 3.07 19.52 -3.34
CA VAL A 97 4.35 19.28 -4.02
C VAL A 97 4.56 20.44 -4.99
N ASP A 98 5.51 21.30 -4.70
CA ASP A 98 5.76 22.54 -5.43
C ASP A 98 4.46 23.37 -5.63
N ASN A 99 4.05 23.57 -6.87
CA ASN A 99 2.83 24.32 -7.20
C ASN A 99 1.58 23.44 -7.35
N HIS A 100 1.68 22.13 -7.10
CA HIS A 100 0.60 21.18 -7.27
C HIS A 100 0.12 20.60 -5.93
N VAL A 101 -1.17 20.34 -5.82
CA VAL A 101 -1.73 19.62 -4.67
C VAL A 101 -2.17 18.23 -5.11
N PHE A 102 -1.52 17.23 -4.54
CA PHE A 102 -1.84 15.83 -4.78
C PHE A 102 -2.84 15.31 -3.76
N SER A 103 -3.77 14.49 -4.22
CA SER A 103 -4.57 13.63 -3.36
C SER A 103 -3.85 12.29 -3.18
N ILE A 104 -3.45 11.99 -1.95
CA ILE A 104 -2.76 10.75 -1.60
C ILE A 104 -3.72 9.85 -0.83
N GLY A 105 -4.15 8.76 -1.46
CA GLY A 105 -4.89 7.68 -0.81
C GLY A 105 -3.92 6.66 -0.22
N SER A 106 -3.80 6.63 1.10
CA SER A 106 -3.01 5.62 1.83
C SER A 106 -3.97 4.57 2.36
N LEU A 107 -3.83 3.33 1.90
CA LEU A 107 -4.78 2.27 2.23
C LEU A 107 -4.09 1.03 2.79
N HIS A 108 -4.81 0.36 3.68
CA HIS A 108 -4.59 -1.03 4.05
C HIS A 108 -5.96 -1.68 4.08
N LEU A 109 -6.27 -2.48 3.06
CA LEU A 109 -7.61 -3.07 2.90
C LEU A 109 -7.79 -4.34 3.74
N SER A 110 -9.04 -4.74 3.89
CA SER A 110 -9.43 -5.92 4.66
C SER A 110 -8.67 -7.18 4.25
N PRO A 111 -8.08 -7.92 5.19
CA PRO A 111 -7.43 -9.20 4.90
C PRO A 111 -8.44 -10.35 4.71
N ARG A 112 -9.75 -10.13 4.93
CA ARG A 112 -10.76 -11.19 5.02
C ARG A 112 -11.23 -11.72 3.68
N CYS A 113 -11.89 -10.87 2.89
CA CYS A 113 -12.43 -11.26 1.60
C CYS A 113 -12.53 -10.07 0.63
N GLU A 114 -12.67 -10.39 -0.65
CA GLU A 114 -12.74 -9.38 -1.72
C GLU A 114 -13.96 -8.46 -1.59
N ALA A 115 -15.11 -8.97 -1.12
CA ALA A 115 -16.32 -8.18 -0.95
C ALA A 115 -16.14 -7.05 0.10
N ASP A 116 -15.44 -7.33 1.21
CA ASP A 116 -15.14 -6.32 2.21
C ASP A 116 -14.23 -5.22 1.63
N ARG A 117 -13.18 -5.64 0.93
CA ARG A 117 -12.23 -4.73 0.26
C ARG A 117 -12.89 -3.84 -0.78
N LEU A 118 -13.80 -4.44 -1.57
CA LEU A 118 -14.54 -3.69 -2.59
C LEU A 118 -15.39 -2.58 -1.95
N GLN A 119 -16.03 -2.83 -0.81
CA GLN A 119 -16.76 -1.78 -0.09
C GLN A 119 -15.85 -0.66 0.41
N GLU A 120 -14.64 -1.01 0.88
CA GLU A 120 -13.64 -0.04 1.34
C GLU A 120 -13.17 0.84 0.17
N VAL A 121 -12.89 0.24 -0.98
CA VAL A 121 -12.48 0.97 -2.19
C VAL A 121 -13.61 1.85 -2.74
N HIS A 122 -14.87 1.40 -2.67
CA HIS A 122 -16.00 2.27 -3.02
C HIS A 122 -16.02 3.54 -2.16
N ARG A 123 -15.75 3.46 -0.85
CA ARG A 123 -15.66 4.65 0.01
C ARG A 123 -14.53 5.57 -0.40
N LEU A 124 -13.36 4.98 -0.72
CA LEU A 124 -12.22 5.74 -1.20
C LEU A 124 -12.56 6.52 -2.47
N ILE A 125 -13.07 5.84 -3.48
CA ILE A 125 -13.41 6.43 -4.78
C ILE A 125 -14.53 7.47 -4.64
N ASN A 126 -15.55 7.21 -3.82
CA ASN A 126 -16.60 8.20 -3.55
C ASN A 126 -16.06 9.47 -2.90
N HIS A 127 -14.99 9.37 -2.12
CA HIS A 127 -14.37 10.52 -1.46
C HIS A 127 -13.45 11.31 -2.41
N ILE A 128 -12.59 10.63 -3.17
CA ILE A 128 -11.65 11.30 -4.09
C ILE A 128 -12.31 11.72 -5.41
N GLY A 129 -13.41 11.09 -5.79
CA GLY A 129 -14.10 11.26 -7.07
C GLY A 129 -13.57 10.37 -8.19
N GLU A 130 -14.50 9.85 -9.02
CA GLU A 130 -14.12 9.14 -10.25
C GLU A 130 -13.40 10.10 -11.20
N ASN A 131 -12.38 9.58 -11.92
CA ASN A 131 -11.54 10.36 -12.83
C ASN A 131 -10.90 11.61 -12.18
N SER A 132 -10.65 11.55 -10.88
CA SER A 132 -9.89 12.59 -10.17
C SER A 132 -8.51 12.80 -10.80
N THR A 133 -7.97 14.01 -10.67
CA THR A 133 -6.64 14.37 -11.18
C THR A 133 -5.63 14.50 -10.03
N HIS A 134 -4.33 14.44 -10.33
CA HIS A 134 -3.25 14.55 -9.36
C HIS A 134 -3.45 13.63 -8.15
N THR A 135 -3.90 12.38 -8.44
CA THR A 135 -4.25 11.41 -7.40
C THR A 135 -3.29 10.22 -7.45
N VAL A 136 -2.77 9.86 -6.30
CA VAL A 136 -1.98 8.64 -6.08
C VAL A 136 -2.66 7.83 -4.97
N VAL A 137 -2.96 6.57 -5.24
CA VAL A 137 -3.51 5.63 -4.26
C VAL A 137 -2.50 4.51 -4.05
N MET A 138 -2.07 4.28 -2.83
CA MET A 138 -1.03 3.30 -2.55
C MET A 138 -1.21 2.59 -1.21
N GLY A 139 -0.74 1.35 -1.16
CA GLY A 139 -0.79 0.52 0.05
C GLY A 139 -0.99 -0.96 -0.24
N ASP A 140 -1.18 -1.72 0.83
CA ASP A 140 -1.55 -3.12 0.78
C ASP A 140 -3.04 -3.27 0.50
N CYS A 141 -3.35 -3.68 -0.73
CA CYS A 141 -4.73 -3.95 -1.17
C CYS A 141 -5.24 -5.29 -0.69
N ASN A 142 -4.40 -6.20 -0.21
CA ASN A 142 -4.79 -7.57 0.14
C ASN A 142 -5.59 -8.29 -0.97
N SER A 143 -5.48 -7.84 -2.21
CA SER A 143 -6.25 -8.30 -3.38
C SER A 143 -5.31 -8.63 -4.54
N LEU A 144 -5.71 -9.59 -5.37
CA LEU A 144 -4.97 -9.99 -6.56
C LEU A 144 -5.35 -9.09 -7.75
N SER A 145 -4.41 -8.85 -8.67
CA SER A 145 -4.65 -7.99 -9.83
C SER A 145 -5.22 -8.77 -11.02
N PHE A 146 -6.17 -8.17 -11.72
CA PHE A 146 -6.66 -8.73 -12.98
C PHE A 146 -5.68 -8.55 -14.16
N TYR A 147 -4.61 -7.79 -13.97
CA TYR A 147 -3.51 -7.66 -14.93
C TYR A 147 -2.45 -8.76 -14.78
N ASP A 148 -2.39 -9.42 -13.62
CA ASP A 148 -1.38 -10.43 -13.35
C ASP A 148 -1.82 -11.80 -13.89
N THR A 149 -0.84 -12.64 -14.21
CA THR A 149 -1.09 -14.02 -14.62
C THR A 149 -0.81 -14.94 -13.45
N TYR A 150 -1.76 -15.83 -13.17
CA TYR A 150 -1.66 -16.81 -12.10
C TYR A 150 -1.57 -18.22 -12.68
N PRO A 151 -0.78 -19.14 -12.07
CA PRO A 151 -0.81 -20.56 -12.45
C PRO A 151 -2.23 -21.10 -12.42
N PRO A 152 -2.64 -21.96 -13.38
CA PRO A 152 -4.01 -22.49 -13.44
C PRO A 152 -4.43 -23.25 -12.18
N ASP A 153 -3.47 -23.86 -11.49
CA ASP A 153 -3.61 -24.68 -10.30
C ASP A 153 -3.31 -23.91 -8.99
N ILE A 154 -3.13 -22.61 -9.05
CA ILE A 154 -2.76 -21.82 -7.86
C ILE A 154 -3.79 -21.96 -6.73
N VAL A 155 -5.08 -22.09 -7.07
CA VAL A 155 -6.16 -22.23 -6.09
C VAL A 155 -6.03 -23.55 -5.30
N ASP A 156 -5.46 -24.59 -5.90
CA ASP A 156 -5.23 -25.88 -5.23
C ASP A 156 -4.18 -25.76 -4.12
N SER A 157 -3.33 -24.74 -4.17
CA SER A 157 -2.34 -24.44 -3.14
C SER A 157 -2.89 -23.57 -1.98
N PHE A 158 -4.14 -23.08 -2.09
CA PHE A 158 -4.72 -22.19 -1.09
C PHE A 158 -5.26 -22.98 0.11
N ASP A 159 -4.90 -22.57 1.29
CA ASP A 159 -5.59 -22.99 2.50
C ASP A 159 -7.00 -22.33 2.59
N ALA A 160 -7.76 -22.66 3.62
CA ALA A 160 -9.10 -22.12 3.81
C ALA A 160 -9.13 -20.58 3.95
N ASN A 161 -8.06 -19.97 4.47
CA ASN A 161 -7.97 -18.50 4.61
C ASN A 161 -7.69 -17.83 3.26
N LEU A 162 -6.75 -18.35 2.49
CA LEU A 162 -6.45 -17.86 1.15
C LEU A 162 -7.61 -18.06 0.17
N THR A 163 -8.28 -19.21 0.26
CA THR A 163 -9.48 -19.49 -0.53
C THR A 163 -10.54 -18.44 -0.26
N ARG A 164 -10.87 -18.17 1.01
CA ARG A 164 -11.81 -17.10 1.40
C ARG A 164 -11.33 -15.71 0.97
N LYS A 165 -10.02 -15.47 1.08
CA LYS A 165 -9.39 -14.18 0.78
C LYS A 165 -9.44 -13.85 -0.70
N PHE A 166 -9.16 -14.81 -1.58
CA PHE A 166 -8.87 -14.55 -2.99
C PHE A 166 -9.83 -15.20 -3.97
N THR A 167 -10.78 -16.03 -3.51
CA THR A 167 -11.69 -16.74 -4.42
C THR A 167 -13.16 -16.48 -4.11
N ARG A 168 -13.98 -16.67 -5.14
CA ARG A 168 -15.44 -16.82 -5.06
C ARG A 168 -15.83 -18.01 -5.92
N ASP A 169 -16.56 -18.98 -5.34
CA ASP A 169 -16.98 -20.20 -6.02
C ASP A 169 -15.79 -20.95 -6.69
N GLY A 170 -14.66 -21.00 -5.99
CA GLY A 170 -13.44 -21.68 -6.46
C GLY A 170 -12.66 -20.95 -7.55
N THR A 171 -13.05 -19.72 -7.89
CA THR A 171 -12.38 -18.90 -8.92
C THR A 171 -11.76 -17.65 -8.30
N ILE A 172 -10.53 -17.31 -8.71
CA ILE A 172 -9.87 -16.07 -8.27
C ILE A 172 -10.71 -14.86 -8.66
N VAL A 173 -10.82 -13.91 -7.73
CA VAL A 173 -11.54 -12.65 -7.92
C VAL A 173 -10.58 -11.47 -7.93
N HIS A 174 -10.95 -10.44 -8.70
CA HIS A 174 -10.14 -9.24 -8.92
C HIS A 174 -11.01 -7.97 -8.87
N ASP A 175 -12.07 -7.98 -8.05
CA ASP A 175 -13.10 -6.94 -8.08
C ASP A 175 -12.51 -5.59 -7.68
N VAL A 176 -11.60 -5.57 -6.69
CA VAL A 176 -10.93 -4.36 -6.21
C VAL A 176 -10.10 -3.68 -7.31
N THR A 177 -9.16 -4.41 -7.90
CA THR A 177 -8.25 -3.83 -8.89
C THR A 177 -8.99 -3.46 -10.19
N ARG A 178 -10.01 -4.24 -10.55
CA ARG A 178 -10.90 -3.94 -11.68
C ARG A 178 -11.72 -2.67 -11.42
N PHE A 179 -12.28 -2.51 -10.22
CA PHE A 179 -13.04 -1.32 -9.86
C PHE A 179 -12.16 -0.07 -9.82
N MET A 180 -10.95 -0.16 -9.28
CA MET A 180 -9.97 0.94 -9.33
C MET A 180 -9.71 1.41 -10.76
N ALA A 181 -9.49 0.46 -11.68
CA ALA A 181 -9.28 0.78 -13.10
C ALA A 181 -10.51 1.42 -13.75
N GLN A 182 -11.71 0.94 -13.45
CA GLN A 182 -12.98 1.51 -13.93
C GLN A 182 -13.19 2.94 -13.42
N ALA A 183 -12.76 3.22 -12.18
CA ALA A 183 -12.81 4.56 -11.58
C ALA A 183 -11.75 5.53 -12.15
N GLY A 184 -10.95 5.11 -13.11
CA GLY A 184 -9.97 5.97 -13.77
C GLY A 184 -8.58 5.96 -13.14
N LEU A 185 -8.30 5.02 -12.24
CA LEU A 185 -6.97 4.82 -11.69
C LEU A 185 -6.16 3.82 -12.53
N VAL A 186 -4.91 4.13 -12.76
CA VAL A 186 -3.97 3.34 -13.56
C VAL A 186 -3.05 2.57 -12.61
N ASP A 187 -3.03 1.24 -12.72
CA ASP A 187 -2.04 0.39 -12.05
C ASP A 187 -0.67 0.66 -12.67
N THR A 188 0.26 1.20 -11.88
CA THR A 188 1.56 1.64 -12.37
C THR A 188 2.44 0.48 -12.84
N ALA A 189 2.34 -0.70 -12.22
CA ALA A 189 3.03 -1.90 -12.66
C ALA A 189 2.54 -2.35 -14.04
N ALA A 190 1.22 -2.38 -14.24
CA ALA A 190 0.62 -2.75 -15.52
C ALA A 190 0.97 -1.74 -16.61
N ALA A 191 0.91 -0.43 -16.32
CA ALA A 191 1.25 0.64 -17.27
C ALA A 191 2.69 0.54 -17.76
N LEU A 192 3.62 0.13 -16.90
CA LEU A 192 5.04 -0.05 -17.22
C LEU A 192 5.43 -1.50 -17.54
N GLN A 193 4.45 -2.39 -17.73
CA GLN A 193 4.63 -3.81 -18.08
C GLN A 193 5.48 -4.60 -17.05
N GLN A 194 5.39 -4.23 -15.78
CA GLN A 194 6.13 -4.85 -14.65
C GLN A 194 5.23 -5.57 -13.64
N HIS A 195 4.04 -5.94 -14.05
CA HIS A 195 2.99 -6.52 -13.21
C HIS A 195 3.27 -7.94 -12.68
N ALA A 196 4.27 -8.64 -13.20
CA ALA A 196 4.59 -10.01 -12.75
C ALA A 196 5.41 -10.08 -11.45
N THR A 197 5.79 -8.94 -10.85
CA THR A 197 6.67 -8.92 -9.68
C THR A 197 5.88 -9.00 -8.37
N SER A 198 6.02 -10.11 -7.63
CA SER A 198 5.40 -10.27 -6.32
C SER A 198 5.95 -9.30 -5.27
N THR A 199 5.08 -8.88 -4.33
CA THR A 199 5.46 -8.04 -3.19
C THR A 199 5.48 -8.77 -1.86
N ALA A 200 4.86 -9.97 -1.78
CA ALA A 200 4.82 -10.81 -0.57
C ALA A 200 4.73 -12.29 -0.95
N PRO A 201 5.16 -13.22 -0.07
CA PRO A 201 6.00 -12.96 1.11
C PRO A 201 7.46 -12.71 0.76
N THR A 202 8.21 -12.17 1.72
CA THR A 202 9.67 -12.15 1.72
C THR A 202 10.23 -13.40 2.44
N PRO A 203 11.55 -13.62 2.50
CA PRO A 203 12.14 -14.67 3.31
C PRO A 203 12.05 -14.48 4.83
N LEU A 204 11.55 -13.33 5.33
CA LEU A 204 11.43 -13.06 6.78
C LEU A 204 10.47 -14.04 7.45
N PRO A 205 10.90 -14.88 8.40
CA PRO A 205 10.01 -15.76 9.15
C PRO A 205 9.29 -15.03 10.31
N PRO A 206 8.14 -15.55 10.80
CA PRO A 206 7.40 -16.66 10.24
C PRO A 206 6.52 -16.19 9.08
N HIS A 207 6.77 -16.66 7.90
CA HIS A 207 5.81 -16.48 6.81
C HIS A 207 5.06 -17.81 6.61
N PRO A 208 3.75 -17.80 6.45
CA PRO A 208 3.01 -18.96 6.03
C PRO A 208 3.46 -19.38 4.63
N ASP A 209 3.29 -20.66 4.29
CA ASP A 209 3.50 -21.18 2.93
C ASP A 209 2.46 -20.58 1.96
N HIS A 210 2.49 -19.27 1.79
CA HIS A 210 1.64 -18.54 0.86
C HIS A 210 2.34 -18.44 -0.49
N PRO A 211 1.60 -18.65 -1.58
CA PRO A 211 2.16 -18.39 -2.90
C PRO A 211 2.54 -16.92 -3.02
N THR A 212 3.68 -16.66 -3.65
CA THR A 212 4.14 -15.31 -3.89
C THR A 212 3.11 -14.52 -4.68
N SER A 213 2.74 -13.35 -4.21
CA SER A 213 1.67 -12.53 -4.77
C SER A 213 2.04 -11.05 -4.77
N ARG A 214 1.46 -10.31 -5.69
CA ARG A 214 1.50 -8.85 -5.66
C ARG A 214 0.27 -8.37 -4.89
N LEU A 215 0.47 -7.82 -3.70
CA LEU A 215 -0.57 -7.34 -2.80
C LEU A 215 -0.48 -5.83 -2.55
N ASP A 216 0.73 -5.27 -2.75
CA ASP A 216 1.02 -3.86 -2.57
C ASP A 216 1.02 -3.16 -3.92
N TYR A 217 0.29 -2.06 -4.00
CA TYR A 217 0.04 -1.35 -5.24
C TYR A 217 0.29 0.13 -5.10
N ILE A 218 0.66 0.75 -6.22
CA ILE A 218 0.56 2.18 -6.43
C ILE A 218 -0.26 2.39 -7.69
N PHE A 219 -1.38 3.08 -7.54
CA PHE A 219 -2.23 3.54 -8.64
C PHE A 219 -2.08 5.05 -8.78
N VAL A 220 -2.15 5.53 -9.99
CA VAL A 220 -2.17 6.96 -10.29
C VAL A 220 -3.39 7.33 -11.13
N SER A 221 -3.86 8.57 -11.02
CA SER A 221 -4.87 9.09 -11.95
C SER A 221 -4.33 9.18 -13.38
N LYS A 222 -5.22 9.13 -14.37
CA LYS A 222 -4.85 9.09 -15.79
C LYS A 222 -3.97 10.25 -16.25
N ASP A 223 -4.15 11.44 -15.67
CA ASP A 223 -3.34 12.62 -15.98
C ASP A 223 -1.87 12.47 -15.54
N LEU A 224 -1.59 11.62 -14.54
CA LEU A 224 -0.25 11.32 -14.08
C LEU A 224 0.43 10.17 -14.86
N GLN A 225 -0.33 9.39 -15.62
CA GLN A 225 0.24 8.27 -16.37
C GLN A 225 1.38 8.67 -17.32
N PRO A 226 1.32 9.80 -18.07
CA PRO A 226 2.43 10.22 -18.92
C PRO A 226 3.69 10.62 -18.14
N ALA A 227 3.56 10.95 -16.86
CA ALA A 227 4.66 11.32 -15.98
C ALA A 227 5.35 10.10 -15.33
N LEU A 228 4.79 8.89 -15.44
CA LEU A 228 5.37 7.66 -14.91
C LEU A 228 6.69 7.33 -15.63
N THR A 229 7.78 7.24 -14.88
CA THR A 229 9.11 6.93 -15.41
C THR A 229 9.66 5.60 -14.93
N SER A 230 9.33 5.17 -13.72
CA SER A 230 9.75 3.88 -13.21
C SER A 230 8.73 3.27 -12.24
N TYR A 231 8.74 1.94 -12.17
CA TYR A 231 8.09 1.11 -11.14
C TYR A 231 9.12 0.09 -10.66
N ASN A 232 9.25 -0.08 -9.35
CA ASN A 232 10.16 -1.04 -8.78
C ASN A 232 9.60 -1.68 -7.51
N VAL A 233 9.77 -3.00 -7.39
CA VAL A 233 9.63 -3.74 -6.13
C VAL A 233 11.04 -3.93 -5.58
N VAL A 234 11.34 -3.31 -4.44
CA VAL A 234 12.71 -3.25 -3.89
C VAL A 234 13.04 -4.59 -3.21
N LYS A 235 13.73 -5.45 -3.95
CA LYS A 235 14.18 -6.77 -3.50
C LYS A 235 15.70 -6.76 -3.30
N THR A 236 16.12 -6.70 -2.06
CA THR A 236 17.53 -6.68 -1.66
C THR A 236 17.73 -7.57 -0.43
N PRO A 237 18.95 -8.01 -0.11
CA PRO A 237 19.20 -8.72 1.14
C PRO A 237 18.78 -7.96 2.41
N LEU A 238 18.65 -6.64 2.32
CA LEU A 238 18.14 -5.81 3.40
C LEU A 238 16.62 -5.91 3.51
N SER A 239 15.90 -5.74 2.40
CA SER A 239 14.43 -5.84 2.39
C SER A 239 13.93 -7.27 2.65
N ASP A 240 14.72 -8.31 2.32
CA ASP A 240 14.41 -9.72 2.62
C ASP A 240 14.22 -10.00 4.12
N ARG A 241 14.86 -9.18 4.99
CA ARG A 241 14.81 -9.36 6.46
C ARG A 241 14.11 -8.23 7.20
N ALA A 242 13.76 -7.16 6.51
CA ALA A 242 13.16 -5.98 7.13
C ALA A 242 11.65 -6.12 7.37
N SER A 243 10.93 -6.80 6.46
CA SER A 243 9.49 -7.04 6.54
C SER A 243 9.11 -8.31 5.77
N ASP A 244 7.90 -8.83 5.98
CA ASP A 244 7.30 -9.91 5.20
C ASP A 244 6.73 -9.44 3.85
N HIS A 245 6.71 -8.13 3.59
CA HIS A 245 6.42 -7.52 2.31
C HIS A 245 7.64 -6.76 1.76
N TYR A 246 7.75 -6.68 0.44
CA TYR A 246 8.69 -5.81 -0.25
C TYR A 246 8.07 -4.44 -0.52
N PRO A 247 8.83 -3.34 -0.36
CA PRO A 247 8.33 -2.02 -0.71
C PRO A 247 8.15 -1.85 -2.22
N VAL A 248 7.11 -1.10 -2.57
CA VAL A 248 6.83 -0.69 -3.96
C VAL A 248 7.12 0.79 -4.12
N VAL A 249 7.80 1.12 -5.20
CA VAL A 249 8.24 2.49 -5.53
C VAL A 249 7.85 2.83 -6.95
N VAL A 250 7.36 4.04 -7.15
CA VAL A 250 7.21 4.64 -8.48
C VAL A 250 7.87 6.01 -8.52
N GLU A 251 8.35 6.39 -9.69
CA GLU A 251 8.85 7.73 -9.96
C GLU A 251 7.95 8.43 -10.96
N LEU A 252 7.69 9.70 -10.68
CA LEU A 252 6.95 10.61 -11.53
C LEU A 252 7.85 11.81 -11.86
N THR A 253 7.99 12.15 -13.14
CA THR A 253 8.62 13.39 -13.58
C THR A 253 7.50 14.38 -13.92
N LEU A 254 7.35 15.43 -13.11
CA LEU A 254 6.29 16.43 -13.18
C LEU A 254 6.75 17.68 -13.90
#